data_e8513262cd706ccc8f532d63ac2cd888
#
_entry.id   e8513262cd706ccc8f532d63ac2cd888
#
_cell.length_a   1.000
_cell.length_b   1.000
_cell.length_c   1.000
_cell.angle_alpha   90.00
_cell.angle_beta   90.00
_cell.angle_gamma   90.00
#
_symmetry.space_group_name_H-M   'P 1'
#
loop_
_entity.id
_entity.type
_entity.pdbx_description
1 polymer ?
#
loop_
_entity_poly.entity_id
_entity_poly.type
_entity_poly.pdbx_seq_one_letter_code
_entity_poly.pdbx_strand_id
1 'polypeptide(L)'
;MKRILFYLTFVAALITSCGNKSESSIEKEMASGVVLIQNQSYYEVELSNGESLYFAGFDEDGDIVGLTADKDSVSLSNGFGTGFFVSENGEIVTNAHVVSSTRTEKDINKSIAAVIESVKKQVAEQYYALGEKLEQAQALYNEANYSDAYSMDDFNRIREYRDAIQSQREEYADTYNGLSDIRPSESEVRYH
;
A
#
# COMPACT_ATOMS: atom_id res chain seq x y z
N MET A 1 -38.70 -59.31 34.99
CA MET A 1 -37.22 -59.13 35.12
C MET A 1 -36.51 -59.34 33.78
N LYS A 2 -36.80 -60.31 32.90
CA LYS A 2 -36.09 -60.52 31.64
C LYS A 2 -36.20 -59.37 30.62
N ARG A 3 -37.34 -58.66 30.60
CA ARG A 3 -37.56 -57.53 29.68
C ARG A 3 -36.79 -56.25 30.06
N ILE A 4 -36.57 -56.00 31.32
CA ILE A 4 -35.81 -54.85 31.83
C ILE A 4 -34.31 -55.03 31.52
N LEU A 5 -33.80 -56.27 31.65
CA LEU A 5 -32.42 -56.59 31.33
C LEU A 5 -32.13 -56.40 29.84
N PHE A 6 -33.08 -56.68 28.95
CA PHE A 6 -32.92 -56.46 27.51
C PHE A 6 -32.87 -55.00 27.11
N TYR A 7 -33.64 -54.12 27.75
CA TYR A 7 -33.55 -52.66 27.55
C TYR A 7 -32.28 -52.05 28.08
N LEU A 8 -31.76 -52.57 29.22
CA LEU A 8 -30.51 -52.09 29.80
C LEU A 8 -29.29 -52.47 28.93
N THR A 9 -29.26 -53.63 28.31
CA THR A 9 -28.21 -54.01 27.36
C THR A 9 -28.29 -53.26 26.04
N PHE A 10 -29.49 -52.90 25.57
CA PHE A 10 -29.66 -52.11 24.35
C PHE A 10 -29.22 -50.66 24.55
N VAL A 11 -29.52 -50.05 25.71
CA VAL A 11 -29.07 -48.70 26.05
C VAL A 11 -27.54 -48.65 26.24
N ALA A 12 -26.95 -49.66 26.87
CA ALA A 12 -25.49 -49.76 27.02
C ALA A 12 -24.75 -49.89 25.68
N ALA A 13 -25.35 -50.57 24.67
CA ALA A 13 -24.79 -50.67 23.34
C ALA A 13 -24.82 -49.37 22.53
N LEU A 14 -25.75 -48.44 22.84
CA LEU A 14 -25.84 -47.14 22.18
C LEU A 14 -24.80 -46.14 22.70
N ILE A 15 -24.28 -46.30 23.91
CA ILE A 15 -23.32 -45.39 24.52
C ILE A 15 -21.87 -45.69 24.06
N THR A 16 -21.60 -46.90 23.54
CA THR A 16 -20.27 -47.33 23.07
C THR A 16 -19.98 -46.96 21.60
N SER A 17 -20.90 -46.31 20.92
CA SER A 17 -20.76 -45.97 19.50
C SER A 17 -19.96 -44.69 19.18
N CYS A 18 -19.61 -43.88 20.20
CA CYS A 18 -18.59 -42.85 20.03
C CYS A 18 -17.23 -43.47 20.36
N GLY A 19 -16.58 -44.05 19.37
CA GLY A 19 -15.19 -44.40 19.47
C GLY A 19 -14.37 -43.15 19.78
N ASN A 20 -13.98 -42.97 21.04
CA ASN A 20 -13.00 -41.94 21.40
C ASN A 20 -11.69 -42.29 20.70
N LYS A 21 -11.46 -41.66 19.54
CA LYS A 21 -10.12 -41.67 18.93
C LYS A 21 -9.16 -41.10 19.97
N SER A 22 -8.03 -41.78 20.20
CA SER A 22 -7.01 -41.22 21.09
C SER A 22 -6.47 -39.91 20.52
N GLU A 23 -6.09 -38.99 21.40
CA GLU A 23 -5.52 -37.68 21.01
C GLU A 23 -4.41 -37.85 19.97
N SER A 24 -3.53 -38.83 20.15
CA SER A 24 -2.47 -39.15 19.19
C SER A 24 -2.94 -39.69 17.84
N SER A 25 -4.13 -40.32 17.76
CA SER A 25 -4.69 -40.76 16.49
C SER A 25 -5.37 -39.61 15.75
N ILE A 26 -5.97 -38.66 16.47
CA ILE A 26 -6.53 -37.42 15.92
C ILE A 26 -5.41 -36.55 15.39
N GLU A 27 -4.33 -36.37 16.16
CA GLU A 27 -3.16 -35.62 15.71
C GLU A 27 -2.54 -36.18 14.43
N LYS A 28 -2.38 -37.48 14.32
CA LYS A 28 -1.84 -38.13 13.12
C LYS A 28 -2.75 -37.98 11.91
N GLU A 29 -4.04 -38.10 12.10
CA GLU A 29 -5.03 -37.99 11.02
C GLU A 29 -5.17 -36.52 10.52
N MET A 30 -5.11 -35.54 11.44
CA MET A 30 -5.19 -34.14 11.15
C MET A 30 -3.88 -33.54 10.63
N ALA A 31 -2.73 -34.04 11.05
CA ALA A 31 -1.42 -33.54 10.62
C ALA A 31 -1.21 -33.65 9.09
N SER A 32 -1.82 -34.65 8.45
CA SER A 32 -1.77 -34.80 6.99
C SER A 32 -2.61 -33.75 6.22
N GLY A 33 -3.56 -33.11 6.89
CA GLY A 33 -4.43 -32.08 6.31
C GLY A 33 -3.93 -30.65 6.54
N VAL A 34 -2.84 -30.48 7.31
CA VAL A 34 -2.26 -29.14 7.59
C VAL A 34 -1.32 -28.76 6.47
N VAL A 35 -1.47 -27.52 5.97
CA VAL A 35 -0.62 -26.97 4.90
C VAL A 35 -0.05 -25.62 5.31
N LEU A 36 1.19 -25.36 4.86
CA LEU A 36 1.79 -24.04 4.91
C LEU A 36 1.31 -23.25 3.70
N ILE A 37 0.76 -22.07 3.95
CA ILE A 37 0.34 -21.12 2.92
C ILE A 37 1.40 -20.03 2.87
N GLN A 38 1.99 -19.82 1.70
CA GLN A 38 2.78 -18.63 1.41
C GLN A 38 1.91 -17.70 0.55
N ASN A 39 1.73 -16.47 1.03
CA ASN A 39 1.04 -15.41 0.30
C ASN A 39 2.06 -14.35 -0.14
N GLN A 40 1.94 -13.90 -1.38
CA GLN A 40 2.63 -12.72 -1.90
C GLN A 40 1.57 -11.70 -2.30
N SER A 41 1.69 -10.50 -1.77
CA SER A 41 0.63 -9.50 -1.89
C SER A 41 1.17 -8.09 -2.05
N TYR A 42 0.32 -7.21 -2.56
CA TYR A 42 0.54 -5.78 -2.63
C TYR A 42 -0.80 -5.03 -2.59
N TYR A 43 -0.73 -3.74 -2.37
CA TYR A 43 -1.89 -2.84 -2.42
C TYR A 43 -1.85 -2.02 -3.70
N GLU A 44 -3.02 -1.84 -4.29
CA GLU A 44 -3.29 -0.91 -5.37
C GLU A 44 -4.33 0.10 -4.89
N VAL A 45 -4.04 1.38 -5.05
CA VAL A 45 -4.94 2.47 -4.71
C VAL A 45 -5.18 3.31 -5.95
N GLU A 46 -6.38 3.24 -6.50
CA GLU A 46 -6.83 4.10 -7.58
C GLU A 46 -7.28 5.44 -6.99
N LEU A 47 -6.56 6.51 -7.30
CA LEU A 47 -6.82 7.85 -6.79
C LEU A 47 -8.02 8.49 -7.51
N SER A 48 -8.60 9.53 -6.91
CA SER A 48 -9.75 10.25 -7.48
C SER A 48 -9.49 10.93 -8.84
N ASN A 49 -8.22 11.10 -9.24
CA ASN A 49 -7.81 11.60 -10.54
C ASN A 49 -7.62 10.48 -11.60
N GLY A 50 -7.83 9.21 -11.23
CA GLY A 50 -7.67 8.04 -12.09
C GLY A 50 -6.24 7.48 -12.16
N GLU A 51 -5.28 8.07 -11.45
CA GLU A 51 -3.95 7.50 -11.31
C GLU A 51 -3.93 6.40 -10.25
N SER A 52 -3.06 5.39 -10.43
CA SER A 52 -2.91 4.31 -9.45
C SER A 52 -1.57 4.38 -8.76
N LEU A 53 -1.59 4.11 -7.46
CA LEU A 53 -0.42 3.92 -6.63
C LEU A 53 -0.36 2.47 -6.15
N TYR A 54 0.85 1.94 -6.06
CA TYR A 54 1.13 0.56 -5.65
C TYR A 54 2.12 0.57 -4.50
N PHE A 55 1.95 -0.34 -3.53
CA PHE A 55 2.89 -0.47 -2.42
C PHE A 55 2.82 -1.86 -1.76
N ALA A 56 3.93 -2.26 -1.12
CA ALA A 56 4.07 -3.59 -0.53
C ALA A 56 3.20 -3.78 0.73
N GLY A 57 3.11 -2.76 1.57
CA GLY A 57 2.42 -2.85 2.85
C GLY A 57 2.75 -1.68 3.77
N PHE A 58 2.79 -1.95 5.06
CA PHE A 58 3.04 -0.96 6.10
C PHE A 58 4.16 -1.45 7.02
N ASP A 59 4.97 -0.53 7.51
CA ASP A 59 5.94 -0.81 8.56
C ASP A 59 5.31 -0.86 9.96
N GLU A 60 6.16 -0.97 11.00
CA GLU A 60 5.72 -1.05 12.39
C GLU A 60 5.06 0.25 12.87
N ASP A 61 5.45 1.40 12.33
CA ASP A 61 4.88 2.71 12.63
C ASP A 61 3.57 2.98 11.86
N GLY A 62 3.26 2.14 10.87
CA GLY A 62 2.07 2.23 10.04
C GLY A 62 2.26 3.10 8.79
N ASP A 63 3.49 3.40 8.45
CA ASP A 63 3.86 4.13 7.24
C ASP A 63 3.89 3.20 6.02
N ILE A 64 3.56 3.74 4.86
CA ILE A 64 3.53 3.00 3.60
C ILE A 64 4.94 2.64 3.15
N VAL A 65 5.18 1.37 2.80
CA VAL A 65 6.47 0.84 2.35
C VAL A 65 6.43 0.50 0.86
N GLY A 66 7.44 0.98 0.13
CA GLY A 66 7.63 0.61 -1.28
C GLY A 66 6.60 1.24 -2.21
N LEU A 67 6.20 2.51 -1.93
CA LEU A 67 5.26 3.25 -2.76
C LEU A 67 5.85 3.53 -4.14
N THR A 68 5.08 3.22 -5.19
CA THR A 68 5.42 3.48 -6.59
C THR A 68 4.15 3.75 -7.40
N ALA A 69 4.31 4.49 -8.50
CA ALA A 69 3.26 4.64 -9.52
C ALA A 69 3.37 3.59 -10.65
N ASP A 70 4.45 2.81 -10.66
CA ASP A 70 4.69 1.78 -11.67
C ASP A 70 4.36 0.40 -11.10
N LYS A 71 3.34 -0.24 -11.65
CA LYS A 71 2.87 -1.56 -11.23
C LYS A 71 3.94 -2.64 -11.38
N ASP A 72 4.78 -2.55 -12.40
CA ASP A 72 5.81 -3.56 -12.66
C ASP A 72 6.99 -3.45 -11.69
N SER A 73 7.11 -2.31 -11.01
CA SER A 73 8.15 -2.02 -10.02
C SER A 73 7.69 -2.26 -8.57
N VAL A 74 6.43 -2.69 -8.34
CA VAL A 74 5.93 -2.90 -6.99
C VAL A 74 6.64 -4.07 -6.31
N SER A 75 7.11 -3.83 -5.09
CA SER A 75 7.63 -4.89 -4.23
C SER A 75 6.49 -5.71 -3.64
N LEU A 76 6.64 -7.05 -3.61
CA LEU A 76 5.64 -7.91 -2.99
C LEU A 76 5.94 -8.11 -1.50
N SER A 77 4.92 -7.99 -0.68
CA SER A 77 4.96 -8.43 0.72
C SER A 77 4.83 -9.95 0.77
N ASN A 78 5.63 -10.60 1.62
CA ASN A 78 5.57 -12.04 1.82
C ASN A 78 4.95 -12.34 3.17
N GLY A 79 3.85 -13.10 3.16
CA GLY A 79 3.17 -13.59 4.34
C GLY A 79 3.20 -15.11 4.39
N PHE A 80 3.17 -15.67 5.60
CA PHE A 80 3.05 -17.10 5.83
C PHE A 80 1.90 -17.36 6.80
N GLY A 81 1.19 -18.46 6.56
CA GLY A 81 0.12 -18.91 7.42
C GLY A 81 -0.09 -20.41 7.34
N THR A 82 -1.00 -20.89 8.15
CA THR A 82 -1.38 -22.30 8.17
C THR A 82 -2.83 -22.44 7.71
N GLY A 83 -3.10 -23.47 6.92
CA GLY A 83 -4.44 -23.85 6.49
C GLY A 83 -4.70 -25.33 6.69
N PHE A 84 -5.97 -25.72 6.53
CA PHE A 84 -6.43 -27.08 6.64
C PHE A 84 -7.27 -27.45 5.43
N PHE A 85 -7.01 -28.60 4.81
CA PHE A 85 -7.92 -29.17 3.84
C PHE A 85 -9.24 -29.56 4.50
N VAL A 86 -10.35 -29.12 3.91
CA VAL A 86 -11.71 -29.37 4.42
C VAL A 86 -12.54 -30.22 3.47
N SER A 87 -12.03 -30.48 2.25
CA SER A 87 -12.68 -31.36 1.29
C SER A 87 -11.67 -32.10 0.40
N GLU A 88 -12.14 -33.17 -0.25
CA GLU A 88 -11.36 -33.92 -1.25
C GLU A 88 -11.09 -33.12 -2.52
N ASN A 89 -11.80 -32.02 -2.74
CA ASN A 89 -11.63 -31.11 -3.89
C ASN A 89 -10.47 -30.12 -3.68
N GLY A 90 -9.77 -30.18 -2.56
CA GLY A 90 -8.64 -29.27 -2.26
C GLY A 90 -9.03 -27.93 -1.66
N GLU A 91 -10.25 -27.81 -1.14
CA GLU A 91 -10.66 -26.58 -0.42
C GLU A 91 -9.91 -26.49 0.90
N ILE A 92 -9.40 -25.28 1.19
CA ILE A 92 -8.58 -24.99 2.38
C ILE A 92 -9.27 -23.90 3.20
N VAL A 93 -9.33 -24.11 4.51
CA VAL A 93 -9.70 -23.08 5.48
C VAL A 93 -8.41 -22.52 6.11
N THR A 94 -8.32 -21.18 6.15
CA THR A 94 -7.23 -20.47 6.80
C THR A 94 -7.77 -19.22 7.51
N ASN A 95 -6.91 -18.54 8.28
CA ASN A 95 -7.26 -17.25 8.87
C ASN A 95 -7.35 -16.16 7.80
N ALA A 96 -8.30 -15.26 7.94
CA ALA A 96 -8.54 -14.18 6.98
C ALA A 96 -7.28 -13.35 6.70
N HIS A 97 -6.50 -13.03 7.74
CA HIS A 97 -5.27 -12.24 7.59
C HIS A 97 -4.17 -12.89 6.74
N VAL A 98 -4.28 -14.20 6.44
CA VAL A 98 -3.32 -14.89 5.57
C VAL A 98 -3.59 -14.57 4.11
N VAL A 99 -4.83 -14.25 3.74
CA VAL A 99 -5.29 -14.09 2.35
C VAL A 99 -6.00 -12.75 2.08
N SER A 100 -6.06 -11.87 3.08
CA SER A 100 -6.71 -10.57 2.93
C SER A 100 -5.99 -9.50 3.74
N SER A 101 -6.19 -8.24 3.35
CA SER A 101 -5.69 -7.09 4.12
C SER A 101 -6.22 -7.10 5.55
N THR A 102 -5.35 -6.77 6.51
CA THR A 102 -5.71 -6.50 7.90
C THR A 102 -6.06 -5.03 8.15
N ARG A 103 -5.81 -4.16 7.17
CA ARG A 103 -6.11 -2.73 7.23
C ARG A 103 -7.45 -2.44 6.56
N THR A 104 -8.21 -1.52 7.12
CA THR A 104 -9.42 -1.04 6.49
C THR A 104 -9.08 -0.04 5.37
N GLU A 105 -9.95 0.06 4.37
CA GLU A 105 -9.82 1.07 3.30
C GLU A 105 -9.67 2.49 3.87
N LYS A 106 -10.40 2.81 4.93
CA LYS A 106 -10.31 4.10 5.63
C LYS A 106 -8.92 4.36 6.21
N ASP A 107 -8.28 3.34 6.79
CA ASP A 107 -6.93 3.48 7.35
C ASP A 107 -5.91 3.67 6.24
N ILE A 108 -6.07 2.94 5.14
CA ILE A 108 -5.21 3.06 3.95
C ILE A 108 -5.34 4.46 3.35
N ASN A 109 -6.56 4.94 3.14
CA ASN A 109 -6.81 6.28 2.60
C ASN A 109 -6.25 7.40 3.50
N LYS A 110 -6.25 7.19 4.82
CA LYS A 110 -5.60 8.10 5.77
C LYS A 110 -4.08 8.13 5.58
N SER A 111 -3.44 6.97 5.39
CA SER A 111 -2.00 6.90 5.13
C SER A 111 -1.63 7.53 3.79
N ILE A 112 -2.43 7.30 2.74
CA ILE A 112 -2.28 7.97 1.44
C ILE A 112 -2.40 9.49 1.58
N ALA A 113 -3.40 9.98 2.34
CA ALA A 113 -3.56 11.41 2.60
C ALA A 113 -2.30 12.01 3.26
N ALA A 114 -1.71 11.31 4.24
CA ALA A 114 -0.47 11.76 4.90
C ALA A 114 0.71 11.84 3.92
N VAL A 115 0.84 10.85 3.03
CA VAL A 115 1.86 10.87 1.97
C VAL A 115 1.66 12.07 1.04
N ILE A 116 0.43 12.30 0.55
CA ILE A 116 0.12 13.44 -0.34
C ILE A 116 0.47 14.77 0.34
N GLU A 117 0.08 14.96 1.60
CA GLU A 117 0.41 16.18 2.35
C GLU A 117 1.92 16.35 2.56
N SER A 118 2.64 15.26 2.79
CA SER A 118 4.12 15.31 2.89
C SER A 118 4.76 15.73 1.57
N VAL A 119 4.31 15.16 0.45
CA VAL A 119 4.81 15.52 -0.89
C VAL A 119 4.46 16.97 -1.23
N LYS A 120 3.22 17.42 -0.95
CA LYS A 120 2.81 18.82 -1.15
C LYS A 120 3.70 19.80 -0.39
N LYS A 121 4.05 19.46 0.85
CA LYS A 121 4.97 20.28 1.64
C LYS A 121 6.34 20.39 0.98
N GLN A 122 6.92 19.28 0.52
CA GLN A 122 8.21 19.29 -0.17
C GLN A 122 8.15 20.08 -1.49
N VAL A 123 7.10 19.92 -2.26
CA VAL A 123 6.86 20.68 -3.51
C VAL A 123 6.76 22.18 -3.23
N ALA A 124 6.03 22.57 -2.18
CA ALA A 124 5.91 23.98 -1.77
C ALA A 124 7.27 24.56 -1.34
N GLU A 125 8.08 23.82 -0.58
CA GLU A 125 9.41 24.26 -0.18
C GLU A 125 10.32 24.52 -1.40
N GLN A 126 10.28 23.66 -2.42
CA GLN A 126 11.01 23.86 -3.67
C GLN A 126 10.48 25.07 -4.47
N TYR A 127 9.18 25.23 -4.55
CA TYR A 127 8.55 26.39 -5.20
C TYR A 127 9.00 27.72 -4.59
N TYR A 128 9.06 27.81 -3.24
CA TYR A 128 9.54 29.02 -2.56
C TYR A 128 11.04 29.24 -2.75
N ALA A 129 11.85 28.18 -2.66
CA ALA A 129 13.29 28.28 -2.90
C ALA A 129 13.63 28.72 -4.33
N LEU A 130 12.85 28.28 -5.32
CA LEU A 130 12.98 28.77 -6.69
C LEU A 130 12.51 30.22 -6.84
N GLY A 131 11.56 30.68 -6.03
CA GLY A 131 11.12 32.06 -5.98
C GLY A 131 12.27 33.03 -5.61
N GLU A 132 13.02 32.69 -4.56
CA GLU A 132 14.21 33.48 -4.14
C GLU A 132 15.29 33.50 -5.24
N LYS A 133 15.54 32.36 -5.89
CA LYS A 133 16.49 32.29 -7.02
C LYS A 133 16.01 33.11 -8.22
N LEU A 134 14.72 33.10 -8.49
CA LEU A 134 14.15 33.87 -9.60
C LEU A 134 14.28 35.37 -9.35
N GLU A 135 14.08 35.85 -8.13
CA GLU A 135 14.30 37.26 -7.78
C GLU A 135 15.75 37.67 -8.04
N GLN A 136 16.72 36.83 -7.62
CA GLN A 136 18.14 37.12 -7.89
C GLN A 136 18.48 37.07 -9.38
N ALA A 137 17.96 36.11 -10.12
CA ALA A 137 18.16 36.01 -11.57
C ALA A 137 17.52 37.19 -12.32
N GLN A 138 16.35 37.66 -11.88
CA GLN A 138 15.68 38.83 -12.44
C GLN A 138 16.46 40.12 -12.17
N ALA A 139 17.04 40.25 -10.97
CA ALA A 139 17.90 41.41 -10.65
C ALA A 139 19.14 41.44 -11.55
N LEU A 140 19.80 40.30 -11.72
CA LEU A 140 20.95 40.14 -12.61
C LEU A 140 20.58 40.43 -14.09
N TYR A 141 19.44 39.92 -14.55
CA TYR A 141 18.94 40.20 -15.90
C TYR A 141 18.69 41.67 -16.11
N ASN A 142 18.09 42.40 -15.16
CA ASN A 142 17.86 43.80 -15.23
C ASN A 142 19.18 44.58 -15.27
N GLU A 143 20.16 44.23 -14.43
CA GLU A 143 21.48 44.83 -14.44
C GLU A 143 22.16 44.64 -15.81
N ALA A 144 22.17 43.42 -16.33
CA ALA A 144 22.77 43.14 -17.64
C ALA A 144 22.09 43.87 -18.79
N ASN A 145 20.80 44.13 -18.69
CA ASN A 145 20.03 44.85 -19.74
C ASN A 145 20.33 46.36 -19.79
N TYR A 146 20.82 46.96 -18.70
CA TYR A 146 21.10 48.39 -18.61
C TYR A 146 22.60 48.73 -18.46
N SER A 147 23.49 47.73 -18.54
CA SER A 147 24.92 47.89 -18.35
C SER A 147 25.70 47.44 -19.58
N ASP A 148 26.59 48.28 -20.05
CA ASP A 148 27.53 47.94 -21.12
C ASP A 148 28.67 46.97 -20.67
N ALA A 149 28.63 46.53 -19.41
CA ALA A 149 29.62 45.62 -18.86
C ALA A 149 29.44 44.13 -19.31
N TYR A 150 28.26 43.81 -19.80
CA TYR A 150 27.94 42.45 -20.22
C TYR A 150 27.97 42.30 -21.74
N SER A 151 28.60 41.23 -22.22
CA SER A 151 28.51 40.86 -23.62
C SER A 151 27.12 40.33 -24.00
N MET A 152 26.78 40.33 -25.29
CA MET A 152 25.54 39.75 -25.76
C MET A 152 25.39 38.26 -25.38
N ASP A 153 26.51 37.51 -25.34
CA ASP A 153 26.52 36.12 -24.92
C ASP A 153 26.22 35.97 -23.42
N ASP A 154 26.77 36.85 -22.57
CA ASP A 154 26.48 36.88 -21.15
C ASP A 154 25.02 37.19 -20.88
N PHE A 155 24.49 38.21 -21.57
CA PHE A 155 23.07 38.58 -21.49
C PHE A 155 22.14 37.42 -21.87
N ASN A 156 22.45 36.70 -22.96
CA ASN A 156 21.67 35.55 -23.37
C ASN A 156 21.69 34.42 -22.33
N ARG A 157 22.87 34.11 -21.75
CA ARG A 157 22.97 33.11 -20.67
C ARG A 157 22.17 33.49 -19.43
N ILE A 158 22.22 34.73 -19.02
CA ILE A 158 21.45 35.26 -17.88
C ILE A 158 19.96 35.12 -18.13
N ARG A 159 19.51 35.46 -19.33
CA ARG A 159 18.11 35.30 -19.74
C ARG A 159 17.67 33.85 -19.69
N GLU A 160 18.45 32.96 -20.32
CA GLU A 160 18.16 31.52 -20.33
C GLU A 160 18.10 30.92 -18.91
N TYR A 161 19.02 31.33 -18.03
CA TYR A 161 19.03 30.93 -16.63
C TYR A 161 17.76 31.36 -15.91
N ARG A 162 17.37 32.63 -16.03
CA ARG A 162 16.12 33.16 -15.45
C ARG A 162 14.90 32.39 -15.95
N ASP A 163 14.80 32.21 -17.27
CA ASP A 163 13.66 31.57 -17.92
C ASP A 163 13.56 30.09 -17.50
N ALA A 164 14.69 29.40 -17.33
CA ALA A 164 14.74 28.03 -16.84
C ALA A 164 14.22 27.92 -15.39
N ILE A 165 14.60 28.85 -14.49
CA ILE A 165 14.09 28.88 -13.11
C ILE A 165 12.58 29.16 -13.11
N GLN A 166 12.11 30.08 -13.92
CA GLN A 166 10.70 30.39 -14.04
C GLN A 166 9.89 29.17 -14.49
N SER A 167 10.32 28.50 -15.55
CA SER A 167 9.68 27.28 -16.05
C SER A 167 9.64 26.17 -15.00
N GLN A 168 10.75 25.95 -14.30
CA GLN A 168 10.81 24.96 -13.22
C GLN A 168 9.84 25.32 -12.07
N ARG A 169 9.74 26.59 -11.71
CA ARG A 169 8.82 27.04 -10.67
C ARG A 169 7.35 26.85 -11.07
N GLU A 170 7.00 27.07 -12.34
CA GLU A 170 5.66 26.80 -12.87
C GLU A 170 5.34 25.29 -12.79
N GLU A 171 6.27 24.42 -13.12
CA GLU A 171 6.11 22.95 -13.00
C GLU A 171 5.82 22.53 -11.55
N TYR A 172 6.52 23.10 -10.56
CA TYR A 172 6.22 22.83 -9.15
C TYR A 172 4.83 23.35 -8.73
N ALA A 173 4.40 24.51 -9.26
CA ALA A 173 3.06 25.02 -9.00
C ALA A 173 1.97 24.09 -9.56
N ASP A 174 2.15 23.60 -10.78
CA ASP A 174 1.23 22.66 -11.42
C ASP A 174 1.18 21.32 -10.67
N THR A 175 2.34 20.81 -10.23
CA THR A 175 2.43 19.61 -9.39
C THR A 175 1.68 19.80 -8.07
N TYR A 176 1.85 20.94 -7.40
CA TYR A 176 1.15 21.24 -6.14
C TYR A 176 -0.38 21.28 -6.35
N ASN A 177 -0.83 21.91 -7.42
CA ASN A 177 -2.24 22.00 -7.76
C ASN A 177 -2.82 20.61 -8.06
N GLY A 178 -2.13 19.80 -8.88
CA GLY A 178 -2.54 18.44 -9.20
C GLY A 178 -2.67 17.56 -7.93
N LEU A 179 -1.71 17.65 -7.01
CA LEU A 179 -1.78 16.95 -5.71
C LEU A 179 -2.95 17.47 -4.84
N SER A 180 -3.31 18.74 -4.94
CA SER A 180 -4.40 19.34 -4.17
C SER A 180 -5.79 18.95 -4.67
N ASP A 181 -5.90 18.51 -5.91
CA ASP A 181 -7.14 18.02 -6.51
C ASP A 181 -7.44 16.55 -6.14
N ILE A 182 -6.45 15.83 -5.63
CA ILE A 182 -6.63 14.43 -5.18
C ILE A 182 -7.43 14.39 -3.89
N ARG A 183 -8.46 13.54 -3.87
CA ARG A 183 -9.32 13.29 -2.71
C ARG A 183 -9.11 11.85 -2.22
N PRO A 184 -8.24 11.61 -1.24
CA PRO A 184 -7.96 10.25 -0.77
C PRO A 184 -9.20 9.49 -0.28
N SER A 185 -10.21 10.19 0.24
CA SER A 185 -11.47 9.57 0.68
C SER A 185 -12.34 9.01 -0.45
N GLU A 186 -12.04 9.36 -1.70
CA GLU A 186 -12.73 8.89 -2.90
C GLU A 186 -11.88 7.84 -3.66
N SER A 187 -10.75 7.42 -3.10
CA SER A 187 -9.86 6.43 -3.71
C SER A 187 -10.39 5.01 -3.50
N GLU A 188 -10.23 4.15 -4.49
CA GLU A 188 -10.57 2.73 -4.41
C GLU A 188 -9.33 1.92 -4.04
N VAL A 189 -9.44 1.08 -3.02
CA VAL A 189 -8.34 0.26 -2.52
C VAL A 189 -8.56 -1.20 -2.90
N ARG A 190 -7.57 -1.82 -3.53
CA ARG A 190 -7.54 -3.24 -3.87
C ARG A 190 -6.33 -3.90 -3.23
N TYR A 191 -6.52 -5.10 -2.72
CA TYR A 191 -5.47 -5.96 -2.18
C TYR A 191 -5.31 -7.16 -3.11
N HIS A 192 -4.12 -7.37 -3.60
CA HIS A 192 -3.78 -8.42 -4.57
C HIS A 192 -2.86 -9.46 -3.97
#